data_ee60113d94e1ddd477139862f102a144
#
_entry.id   ee60113d94e1ddd477139862f102a144
#
_cell.length_a   1.000
_cell.length_b   1.000
_cell.length_c   1.000
_cell.angle_alpha   90.00
_cell.angle_beta   90.00
_cell.angle_gamma   90.00
#
_symmetry.space_group_name_H-M   'P 1'
#
loop_
_entity.id
_entity.type
_entity.pdbx_description
1 polymer ?
#
loop_
_entity_poly.entity_id
_entity_poly.type
_entity_poly.pdbx_seq_one_letter_code
_entity_poly.pdbx_strand_id
1 'polypeptide(L)'
;MAISQSFIAGLPKVELHVHHVGSVSQRVVAELASRHPGTVPSDPAELARFFVFDDLSHFIRNYLAVVDLIKTAEDVRFITYEVAADMAAQHIRYAELTVTPYISINDELPADAFLEAIEDARQAARRDHGMEMSWIFDIPADFGIPAAELTASVALDHDVPGLIGFGLGGSDLGFPRSMFRHQFDRARAAGLHSVPHAGETAGPESVWEALRSLGAERIEHGIGGVGDQRLLEHLAEHEIALDLCLTSNVALRVVSDLDHHPIRELAAAGVRVTINTDDPPMFGTDLNTEYAIAARLLDLDERGVTELALAAVDASFAGAEIKSALRAEISSYVATRTP
;
A
#
# COMPACT_ATOMS: atom_id res chain seq x y z
N MET A 1 5.44 -12.66 -26.56
CA MET A 1 6.75 -13.12 -25.96
C MET A 1 6.71 -12.74 -24.50
N ALA A 2 7.24 -13.59 -23.61
CA ALA A 2 7.29 -13.23 -22.19
C ALA A 2 8.15 -11.97 -22.02
N ILE A 3 7.67 -11.03 -21.21
CA ILE A 3 8.39 -9.78 -20.92
C ILE A 3 9.71 -10.09 -20.21
N SER A 4 10.74 -9.31 -20.48
CA SER A 4 12.03 -9.45 -19.80
C SER A 4 11.94 -8.99 -18.34
N GLN A 5 12.39 -9.84 -17.42
CA GLN A 5 12.51 -9.44 -16.01
C GLN A 5 13.43 -8.21 -15.84
N SER A 6 14.48 -8.10 -16.65
CA SER A 6 15.37 -6.93 -16.62
C SER A 6 14.69 -5.65 -17.11
N PHE A 7 13.65 -5.75 -17.93
CA PHE A 7 12.83 -4.59 -18.30
C PHE A 7 12.02 -4.11 -17.10
N ILE A 8 11.31 -5.02 -16.44
CA ILE A 8 10.48 -4.67 -15.26
C ILE A 8 11.37 -4.12 -14.14
N ALA A 9 12.50 -4.78 -13.86
CA ALA A 9 13.39 -4.38 -12.78
C ALA A 9 13.98 -2.96 -12.98
N GLY A 10 14.26 -2.56 -14.21
CA GLY A 10 14.80 -1.22 -14.50
C GLY A 10 13.74 -0.15 -14.79
N LEU A 11 12.48 -0.51 -14.97
CA LEU A 11 11.40 0.44 -15.21
C LEU A 11 11.14 1.29 -13.95
N PRO A 12 11.16 2.63 -14.04
CA PRO A 12 10.71 3.46 -12.93
C PRO A 12 9.25 3.19 -12.59
N LYS A 13 8.94 2.99 -11.32
CA LYS A 13 7.62 2.59 -10.83
C LYS A 13 7.13 3.53 -9.73
N VAL A 14 5.82 3.49 -9.54
CA VAL A 14 5.10 4.13 -8.44
C VAL A 14 4.36 3.05 -7.69
N GLU A 15 4.31 3.14 -6.37
CA GLU A 15 3.57 2.22 -5.51
C GLU A 15 2.57 2.99 -4.64
N LEU A 16 1.30 2.60 -4.69
CA LEU A 16 0.19 3.37 -4.16
C LEU A 16 -0.56 2.66 -3.02
N HIS A 17 -0.31 1.36 -2.85
CA HIS A 17 -0.92 0.54 -1.81
C HIS A 17 0.15 -0.36 -1.21
N VAL A 18 0.73 0.10 -0.14
CA VAL A 18 1.80 -0.58 0.57
C VAL A 18 1.84 -0.11 2.02
N HIS A 19 1.88 -1.05 2.95
CA HIS A 19 1.87 -0.76 4.39
C HIS A 19 3.27 -0.51 4.93
N HIS A 20 3.43 0.55 5.72
CA HIS A 20 4.70 0.97 6.28
C HIS A 20 5.41 -0.14 7.06
N VAL A 21 4.73 -0.74 8.05
CA VAL A 21 5.32 -1.83 8.85
C VAL A 21 5.36 -3.13 8.05
N GLY A 22 4.36 -3.40 7.23
CA GLY A 22 4.30 -4.60 6.39
C GLY A 22 5.38 -4.67 5.32
N SER A 23 5.98 -3.53 4.98
CA SER A 23 7.09 -3.42 4.01
C SER A 23 8.47 -3.66 4.62
N VAL A 24 8.55 -3.85 5.95
CA VAL A 24 9.83 -4.06 6.63
C VAL A 24 10.42 -5.41 6.23
N SER A 25 11.58 -5.41 5.58
CA SER A 25 12.22 -6.64 5.12
C SER A 25 12.58 -7.57 6.27
N GLN A 26 12.60 -8.90 6.00
CA GLN A 26 12.93 -9.90 7.02
C GLN A 26 14.29 -9.63 7.68
N ARG A 27 15.26 -9.06 6.95
CA ARG A 27 16.55 -8.63 7.48
C ARG A 27 16.38 -7.57 8.58
N VAL A 28 15.55 -6.58 8.33
CA VAL A 28 15.28 -5.48 9.27
C VAL A 28 14.46 -5.98 10.46
N VAL A 29 13.48 -6.85 10.24
CA VAL A 29 12.72 -7.50 11.31
C VAL A 29 13.64 -8.32 12.22
N ALA A 30 14.57 -9.10 11.65
CA ALA A 30 15.54 -9.89 12.43
C ALA A 30 16.44 -8.98 13.31
N GLU A 31 16.84 -7.82 12.77
CA GLU A 31 17.63 -6.84 13.51
C GLU A 31 16.82 -6.23 14.67
N LEU A 32 15.57 -5.81 14.44
CA LEU A 32 14.70 -5.32 15.50
C LEU A 32 14.41 -6.40 16.56
N ALA A 33 14.16 -7.65 16.15
CA ALA A 33 13.97 -8.76 17.08
C ALA A 33 15.22 -9.05 17.93
N SER A 34 16.41 -8.77 17.40
CA SER A 34 17.66 -8.86 18.17
C SER A 34 17.82 -7.71 19.17
N ARG A 35 17.32 -6.51 18.85
CA ARG A 35 17.31 -5.35 19.76
C ARG A 35 16.23 -5.50 20.85
N HIS A 36 15.09 -6.06 20.48
CA HIS A 36 13.91 -6.22 21.33
C HIS A 36 13.48 -7.70 21.38
N PRO A 37 14.20 -8.56 22.11
CA PRO A 37 13.88 -9.99 22.18
C PRO A 37 12.46 -10.25 22.69
N GLY A 38 11.69 -11.05 21.97
CA GLY A 38 10.29 -11.35 22.28
C GLY A 38 9.75 -12.54 21.50
N THR A 39 8.54 -12.42 20.99
CA THR A 39 7.83 -13.47 20.24
C THR A 39 8.33 -13.63 18.81
N VAL A 40 8.87 -12.56 18.21
CA VAL A 40 9.39 -12.60 16.84
C VAL A 40 10.81 -13.15 16.86
N PRO A 41 11.10 -14.20 16.09
CA PRO A 41 12.45 -14.78 16.06
C PRO A 41 13.43 -13.86 15.31
N SER A 42 14.67 -13.81 15.81
CA SER A 42 15.77 -13.11 15.14
C SER A 42 16.61 -14.02 14.21
N ASP A 43 16.47 -15.35 14.33
CA ASP A 43 17.08 -16.30 13.40
C ASP A 43 16.38 -16.27 12.05
N PRO A 44 17.12 -16.08 10.92
CA PRO A 44 16.50 -15.95 9.61
C PRO A 44 15.65 -17.16 9.17
N ALA A 45 16.04 -18.40 9.54
CA ALA A 45 15.31 -19.59 9.15
C ALA A 45 14.02 -19.77 9.98
N GLU A 46 14.03 -19.33 11.23
CA GLU A 46 12.84 -19.28 12.07
C GLU A 46 11.91 -18.15 11.65
N LEU A 47 12.46 -16.99 11.31
CA LEU A 47 11.70 -15.85 10.82
C LEU A 47 11.01 -16.16 9.48
N ALA A 48 11.68 -16.86 8.57
CA ALA A 48 11.05 -17.32 7.32
C ALA A 48 9.84 -18.23 7.57
N ARG A 49 9.86 -19.06 8.63
CA ARG A 49 8.70 -19.87 9.05
C ARG A 49 7.62 -19.05 9.75
N PHE A 50 8.02 -18.00 10.48
CA PHE A 50 7.10 -17.08 11.14
C PHE A 50 6.21 -16.31 10.14
N PHE A 51 6.71 -16.07 8.93
CA PHE A 51 5.96 -15.44 7.83
C PHE A 51 5.23 -16.44 6.91
N VAL A 52 4.96 -17.66 7.38
CA VAL A 52 4.06 -18.59 6.71
C VAL A 52 2.71 -18.58 7.44
N PHE A 53 1.66 -18.13 6.77
CA PHE A 53 0.35 -17.92 7.38
C PHE A 53 -0.65 -19.00 6.97
N ASP A 54 -1.50 -19.39 7.91
CA ASP A 54 -2.59 -20.34 7.68
C ASP A 54 -3.86 -19.61 7.18
N ASP A 55 -4.07 -18.38 7.67
CA ASP A 55 -5.23 -17.54 7.39
C ASP A 55 -4.96 -16.08 7.75
N LEU A 56 -5.91 -15.19 7.43
CA LEU A 56 -5.84 -13.75 7.73
C LEU A 56 -5.63 -13.48 9.24
N SER A 57 -6.29 -14.25 10.11
CA SER A 57 -6.14 -14.05 11.57
C SER A 57 -4.73 -14.40 12.04
N HIS A 58 -4.08 -15.41 11.44
CA HIS A 58 -2.68 -15.74 11.70
C HIS A 58 -1.75 -14.64 11.20
N PHE A 59 -1.99 -14.11 10.00
CA PHE A 59 -1.27 -12.97 9.46
C PHE A 59 -1.35 -11.76 10.41
N ILE A 60 -2.55 -11.34 10.81
CA ILE A 60 -2.75 -10.18 11.70
C ILE A 60 -1.99 -10.35 13.01
N ARG A 61 -2.03 -11.54 13.64
CA ARG A 61 -1.28 -11.80 14.87
C ARG A 61 0.23 -11.61 14.68
N ASN A 62 0.79 -12.13 13.60
CA ASN A 62 2.22 -12.03 13.32
C ASN A 62 2.60 -10.60 12.91
N TYR A 63 1.74 -9.92 12.15
CA TYR A 63 1.90 -8.49 11.82
C TYR A 63 1.97 -7.64 13.10
N LEU A 64 1.03 -7.79 14.03
CA LEU A 64 1.02 -7.05 15.30
C LEU A 64 2.24 -7.39 16.17
N ALA A 65 2.75 -8.62 16.11
CA ALA A 65 3.98 -8.98 16.80
C ALA A 65 5.21 -8.26 16.22
N VAL A 66 5.24 -8.01 14.89
CA VAL A 66 6.29 -7.18 14.25
C VAL A 66 6.12 -5.70 14.64
N VAL A 67 4.88 -5.19 14.65
CA VAL A 67 4.60 -3.84 15.15
C VAL A 67 5.14 -3.66 16.58
N ASP A 68 4.95 -4.67 17.44
CA ASP A 68 5.42 -4.65 18.83
C ASP A 68 6.96 -4.61 18.99
N LEU A 69 7.73 -4.84 17.92
CA LEU A 69 9.19 -4.62 17.93
C LEU A 69 9.57 -3.14 17.81
N ILE A 70 8.66 -2.27 17.37
CA ILE A 70 8.93 -0.85 17.13
C ILE A 70 8.64 -0.10 18.43
N LYS A 71 9.67 0.14 19.25
CA LYS A 71 9.53 0.69 20.59
C LYS A 71 9.90 2.16 20.66
N THR A 72 10.76 2.64 19.79
CA THR A 72 11.37 3.96 19.90
C THR A 72 11.27 4.74 18.60
N ALA A 73 11.43 6.06 18.67
CA ALA A 73 11.53 6.90 17.48
C ALA A 73 12.71 6.51 16.58
N GLU A 74 13.81 5.97 17.17
CA GLU A 74 14.94 5.44 16.39
C GLU A 74 14.56 4.20 15.60
N ASP A 75 13.75 3.28 16.18
CA ASP A 75 13.23 2.12 15.45
C ASP A 75 12.31 2.55 14.30
N VAL A 76 11.41 3.51 14.54
CA VAL A 76 10.54 4.09 13.50
C VAL A 76 11.37 4.68 12.37
N ARG A 77 12.34 5.54 12.69
CA ARG A 77 13.23 6.13 11.71
C ARG A 77 14.00 5.06 10.93
N PHE A 78 14.52 4.06 11.63
CA PHE A 78 15.27 2.96 11.03
C PHE A 78 14.41 2.18 10.01
N ILE A 79 13.25 1.69 10.42
CA ILE A 79 12.39 0.93 9.48
C ILE A 79 11.95 1.77 8.28
N THR A 80 11.57 3.03 8.50
CA THR A 80 11.12 3.93 7.43
C THR A 80 12.22 4.14 6.39
N TYR A 81 13.45 4.37 6.84
CA TYR A 81 14.59 4.55 5.95
C TYR A 81 14.94 3.27 5.17
N GLU A 82 14.95 2.10 5.84
CA GLU A 82 15.26 0.82 5.20
C GLU A 82 14.17 0.39 4.21
N VAL A 83 12.89 0.64 4.52
CA VAL A 83 11.79 0.42 3.58
C VAL A 83 11.99 1.26 2.31
N ALA A 84 12.33 2.53 2.46
CA ALA A 84 12.59 3.39 1.32
C ALA A 84 13.81 2.93 0.49
N ALA A 85 14.86 2.43 1.12
CA ALA A 85 16.04 1.87 0.45
C ALA A 85 15.68 0.61 -0.35
N ASP A 86 14.91 -0.31 0.26
CA ASP A 86 14.46 -1.54 -0.38
C ASP A 86 13.51 -1.25 -1.58
N MET A 87 12.65 -0.23 -1.47
CA MET A 87 11.81 0.27 -2.58
C MET A 87 12.65 0.89 -3.70
N ALA A 88 13.59 1.76 -3.37
CA ALA A 88 14.47 2.41 -4.35
C ALA A 88 15.31 1.40 -5.15
N ALA A 89 15.73 0.30 -4.50
CA ALA A 89 16.45 -0.80 -5.17
C ALA A 89 15.60 -1.50 -6.24
N GLN A 90 14.28 -1.44 -6.14
CA GLN A 90 13.33 -1.93 -7.15
C GLN A 90 12.97 -0.89 -8.22
N HIS A 91 13.64 0.25 -8.28
CA HIS A 91 13.32 1.41 -9.12
C HIS A 91 11.93 2.00 -8.84
N ILE A 92 11.43 1.89 -7.61
CA ILE A 92 10.31 2.68 -7.13
C ILE A 92 10.82 4.09 -6.86
N ARG A 93 10.17 5.10 -7.42
CA ARG A 93 10.58 6.51 -7.35
C ARG A 93 9.65 7.34 -6.49
N TYR A 94 8.42 6.87 -6.35
CA TYR A 94 7.40 7.50 -5.51
C TYR A 94 6.54 6.41 -4.88
N ALA A 95 6.23 6.56 -3.60
CA ALA A 95 5.28 5.70 -2.91
C ALA A 95 4.34 6.50 -2.01
N GLU A 96 3.12 6.00 -1.90
CA GLU A 96 2.11 6.43 -0.93
C GLU A 96 1.98 5.34 0.12
N LEU A 97 2.74 5.48 1.22
CA LEU A 97 2.77 4.46 2.27
C LEU A 97 1.60 4.62 3.22
N THR A 98 0.88 3.55 3.41
CA THR A 98 -0.18 3.45 4.42
C THR A 98 0.44 3.25 5.80
N VAL A 99 0.18 4.19 6.69
CA VAL A 99 0.68 4.22 8.07
C VAL A 99 -0.51 4.16 9.01
N THR A 100 -0.46 3.27 10.00
CA THR A 100 -1.54 3.09 11.00
C THR A 100 -1.12 3.67 12.36
N PRO A 101 -1.39 4.95 12.65
CA PRO A 101 -0.94 5.61 13.87
C PRO A 101 -1.41 4.92 15.15
N TYR A 102 -2.65 4.40 15.15
CA TYR A 102 -3.26 3.78 16.31
C TYR A 102 -2.46 2.61 16.90
N ILE A 103 -1.81 1.79 16.06
CA ILE A 103 -1.03 0.65 16.52
C ILE A 103 0.42 0.99 16.84
N SER A 104 0.90 2.16 16.39
CA SER A 104 2.30 2.58 16.55
C SER A 104 2.50 3.57 17.70
N ILE A 105 1.52 4.45 17.92
CA ILE A 105 1.62 5.53 18.92
C ILE A 105 1.11 5.04 20.28
N ASN A 106 1.89 5.29 21.32
CA ASN A 106 1.57 4.93 22.70
C ASN A 106 2.32 5.86 23.69
N ASP A 107 2.22 5.59 24.99
CA ASP A 107 2.86 6.43 26.04
C ASP A 107 4.41 6.45 25.94
N GLU A 108 5.03 5.40 25.40
CA GLU A 108 6.49 5.31 25.22
C GLU A 108 6.93 5.94 23.90
N LEU A 109 6.05 5.93 22.90
CA LEU A 109 6.26 6.52 21.58
C LEU A 109 5.11 7.49 21.25
N PRO A 110 5.14 8.73 21.78
CA PRO A 110 4.08 9.71 21.53
C PRO A 110 4.06 10.20 20.08
N ALA A 111 2.92 10.76 19.65
CA ALA A 111 2.66 11.18 18.27
C ALA A 111 3.78 12.08 17.71
N ASP A 112 4.18 13.12 18.43
CA ASP A 112 5.21 14.04 17.93
C ASP A 112 6.54 13.32 17.63
N ALA A 113 6.98 12.40 18.52
CA ALA A 113 8.21 11.64 18.31
C ALA A 113 8.10 10.67 17.12
N PHE A 114 6.94 10.02 16.94
CA PHE A 114 6.66 9.18 15.80
C PHE A 114 6.68 9.98 14.48
N LEU A 115 5.98 11.11 14.43
CA LEU A 115 5.86 11.96 13.25
C LEU A 115 7.22 12.58 12.85
N GLU A 116 8.01 13.03 13.83
CA GLU A 116 9.38 13.51 13.59
C GLU A 116 10.27 12.42 13.00
N ALA A 117 10.16 11.18 13.50
CA ALA A 117 10.96 10.06 13.05
C ALA A 117 10.65 9.64 11.59
N ILE A 118 9.38 9.58 11.22
CA ILE A 118 9.01 9.27 9.82
C ILE A 118 9.43 10.39 8.87
N GLU A 119 9.31 11.66 9.27
CA GLU A 119 9.72 12.80 8.44
C GLU A 119 11.24 12.85 8.26
N ASP A 120 12.02 12.64 9.32
CA ASP A 120 13.49 12.61 9.20
C ASP A 120 13.96 11.48 8.27
N ALA A 121 13.34 10.30 8.36
CA ALA A 121 13.62 9.19 7.45
C ALA A 121 13.20 9.50 6.00
N ARG A 122 12.03 10.13 5.80
CA ARG A 122 11.55 10.55 4.47
C ARG A 122 12.53 11.50 3.81
N GLN A 123 13.02 12.50 4.55
CA GLN A 123 14.03 13.43 4.04
C GLN A 123 15.36 12.74 3.74
N ALA A 124 15.80 11.80 4.59
CA ALA A 124 17.01 11.01 4.34
C ALA A 124 16.88 10.15 3.08
N ALA A 125 15.77 9.44 2.91
CA ALA A 125 15.49 8.62 1.73
C ALA A 125 15.49 9.44 0.43
N ARG A 126 14.91 10.63 0.47
CA ARG A 126 14.94 11.56 -0.67
C ARG A 126 16.37 11.96 -1.04
N ARG A 127 17.20 12.30 -0.05
CA ARG A 127 18.60 12.70 -0.28
C ARG A 127 19.46 11.56 -0.79
N ASP A 128 19.33 10.38 -0.19
CA ASP A 128 20.28 9.27 -0.33
C ASP A 128 19.88 8.31 -1.47
N HIS A 129 18.58 8.18 -1.74
CA HIS A 129 18.03 7.23 -2.70
C HIS A 129 17.22 7.88 -3.82
N GLY A 130 16.93 9.20 -3.75
CA GLY A 130 16.02 9.86 -4.68
C GLY A 130 14.59 9.34 -4.61
N MET A 131 14.22 8.76 -3.47
CA MET A 131 12.89 8.20 -3.22
C MET A 131 11.96 9.25 -2.66
N GLU A 132 10.87 9.53 -3.34
CA GLU A 132 9.82 10.42 -2.85
C GLU A 132 8.75 9.59 -2.15
N MET A 133 8.37 9.98 -0.94
CA MET A 133 7.33 9.31 -0.16
C MET A 133 6.26 10.28 0.31
N SER A 134 5.03 9.81 0.32
CA SER A 134 3.88 10.46 0.93
C SER A 134 3.17 9.47 1.86
N TRP A 135 2.38 9.98 2.79
CA TRP A 135 1.71 9.18 3.79
C TRP A 135 0.19 9.16 3.55
N ILE A 136 -0.40 8.00 3.76
CA ILE A 136 -1.83 7.81 3.96
C ILE A 136 -1.99 7.30 5.39
N PHE A 137 -2.66 8.07 6.25
CA PHE A 137 -2.94 7.60 7.61
C PHE A 137 -4.25 6.82 7.63
N ASP A 138 -4.19 5.55 8.01
CA ASP A 138 -5.35 4.67 7.98
C ASP A 138 -5.89 4.32 9.36
N ILE A 139 -7.20 4.13 9.39
CA ILE A 139 -7.94 3.62 10.54
C ILE A 139 -7.86 2.08 10.49
N PRO A 140 -7.40 1.40 11.53
CA PRO A 140 -7.57 -0.05 11.63
C PRO A 140 -9.02 -0.36 12.07
N ALA A 141 -9.87 -0.77 11.11
CA ALA A 141 -11.31 -0.92 11.30
C ALA A 141 -11.69 -1.83 12.48
N ASP A 142 -10.92 -2.90 12.69
CA ASP A 142 -11.15 -3.89 13.74
C ASP A 142 -11.10 -3.30 15.17
N PHE A 143 -10.51 -2.13 15.34
CA PHE A 143 -10.44 -1.40 16.61
C PHE A 143 -11.55 -0.32 16.75
N GLY A 144 -12.38 -0.16 15.72
CA GLY A 144 -13.58 0.67 15.73
C GLY A 144 -13.36 2.16 15.90
N ILE A 145 -14.37 2.85 16.45
CA ILE A 145 -14.38 4.32 16.56
C ILE A 145 -13.24 4.89 17.42
N PRO A 146 -12.79 4.29 18.52
CA PRO A 146 -11.63 4.82 19.27
C PRO A 146 -10.37 4.94 18.41
N ALA A 147 -10.09 3.95 17.57
CA ALA A 147 -8.97 4.00 16.64
C ALA A 147 -9.18 5.08 15.56
N ALA A 148 -10.40 5.20 15.06
CA ALA A 148 -10.76 6.21 14.07
C ALA A 148 -10.56 7.64 14.59
N GLU A 149 -10.94 7.91 15.84
CA GLU A 149 -10.76 9.24 16.46
C GLU A 149 -9.28 9.55 16.70
N LEU A 150 -8.49 8.57 17.16
CA LEU A 150 -7.06 8.78 17.34
C LEU A 150 -6.37 9.05 16.01
N THR A 151 -6.63 8.22 14.98
CA THR A 151 -6.05 8.42 13.64
C THR A 151 -6.41 9.79 13.08
N ALA A 152 -7.69 10.20 13.19
CA ALA A 152 -8.14 11.52 12.75
C ALA A 152 -7.49 12.66 13.54
N SER A 153 -7.30 12.51 14.85
CA SER A 153 -6.61 13.52 15.66
C SER A 153 -5.14 13.65 15.26
N VAL A 154 -4.43 12.55 15.09
CA VAL A 154 -3.02 12.57 14.63
C VAL A 154 -2.90 13.23 13.25
N ALA A 155 -3.82 12.92 12.33
CA ALA A 155 -3.79 13.46 10.97
C ALA A 155 -4.15 14.96 10.91
N LEU A 156 -5.00 15.47 11.81
CA LEU A 156 -5.61 16.79 11.68
C LEU A 156 -5.11 17.81 12.72
N ASP A 157 -4.61 17.35 13.85
CA ASP A 157 -4.17 18.24 14.94
C ASP A 157 -2.64 18.46 14.93
N HIS A 158 -1.89 17.76 14.03
CA HIS A 158 -0.46 17.90 13.85
C HIS A 158 -0.14 18.40 12.44
N ASP A 159 1.01 19.08 12.29
CA ASP A 159 1.58 19.37 10.96
C ASP A 159 2.40 18.15 10.52
N VAL A 160 1.87 17.39 9.55
CA VAL A 160 2.49 16.15 9.07
C VAL A 160 2.98 16.33 7.64
N PRO A 161 4.28 16.66 7.44
CA PRO A 161 4.80 16.81 6.08
C PRO A 161 4.66 15.53 5.27
N GLY A 162 4.12 15.65 4.06
CA GLY A 162 3.90 14.50 3.17
C GLY A 162 2.62 13.71 3.44
N LEU A 163 1.80 14.06 4.43
CA LEU A 163 0.49 13.47 4.59
C LEU A 163 -0.44 13.98 3.48
N ILE A 164 -0.96 13.05 2.67
CA ILE A 164 -1.80 13.39 1.52
C ILE A 164 -3.14 12.68 1.54
N GLY A 165 -3.26 11.59 2.30
CA GLY A 165 -4.44 10.75 2.29
C GLY A 165 -4.88 10.28 3.67
N PHE A 166 -6.13 9.86 3.72
CA PHE A 166 -6.78 9.26 4.87
C PHE A 166 -7.43 7.94 4.44
N GLY A 167 -7.04 6.86 5.09
CA GLY A 167 -7.36 5.49 4.74
C GLY A 167 -8.18 4.75 5.79
N LEU A 168 -8.52 3.53 5.47
CA LEU A 168 -9.22 2.58 6.33
C LEU A 168 -8.75 1.19 5.97
N GLY A 169 -8.04 0.52 6.86
CA GLY A 169 -7.59 -0.87 6.71
C GLY A 169 -8.40 -1.84 7.59
N GLY A 170 -7.98 -3.10 7.60
CA GLY A 170 -8.63 -4.15 8.37
C GLY A 170 -9.88 -4.75 7.70
N SER A 171 -10.56 -5.63 8.42
CA SER A 171 -11.65 -6.43 7.84
C SER A 171 -12.81 -5.60 7.28
N ASP A 172 -13.25 -5.98 6.09
CA ASP A 172 -14.54 -5.50 5.54
C ASP A 172 -15.74 -6.10 6.26
N LEU A 173 -15.54 -7.32 6.81
CA LEU A 173 -16.63 -8.07 7.44
C LEU A 173 -16.85 -7.62 8.89
N GLY A 174 -18.07 -7.21 9.19
CA GLY A 174 -18.44 -6.72 10.53
C GLY A 174 -18.17 -5.24 10.80
N PHE A 175 -17.48 -4.55 9.90
CA PHE A 175 -17.14 -3.14 10.01
C PHE A 175 -17.59 -2.38 8.75
N PRO A 176 -18.89 -1.98 8.67
CA PRO A 176 -19.38 -1.21 7.52
C PRO A 176 -18.54 0.05 7.31
N ARG A 177 -18.14 0.32 6.07
CA ARG A 177 -17.34 1.50 5.74
C ARG A 177 -18.01 2.78 6.20
N SER A 178 -19.35 2.85 6.10
CA SER A 178 -20.19 3.97 6.56
C SER A 178 -20.03 4.35 8.03
N MET A 179 -19.57 3.43 8.87
CA MET A 179 -19.28 3.65 10.31
C MET A 179 -18.23 4.76 10.52
N PHE A 180 -17.31 4.92 9.59
CA PHE A 180 -16.18 5.85 9.69
C PHE A 180 -16.41 7.18 8.96
N ARG A 181 -17.62 7.40 8.45
CA ARG A 181 -17.97 8.59 7.67
C ARG A 181 -17.55 9.89 8.32
N HIS A 182 -17.78 10.04 9.62
CA HIS A 182 -17.48 11.29 10.33
C HIS A 182 -16.00 11.68 10.26
N GLN A 183 -15.10 10.71 10.41
CA GLN A 183 -13.67 10.94 10.37
C GLN A 183 -13.20 11.25 8.95
N PHE A 184 -13.73 10.54 7.95
CA PHE A 184 -13.45 10.83 6.54
C PHE A 184 -13.98 12.20 6.09
N ASP A 185 -15.17 12.61 6.52
CA ASP A 185 -15.70 13.94 6.23
C ASP A 185 -14.78 15.04 6.80
N ARG A 186 -14.23 14.85 8.00
CA ARG A 186 -13.24 15.77 8.61
C ARG A 186 -11.94 15.79 7.83
N ALA A 187 -11.40 14.64 7.48
CA ALA A 187 -10.14 14.50 6.75
C ALA A 187 -10.25 15.16 5.36
N ARG A 188 -11.32 14.89 4.63
CA ARG A 188 -11.58 15.49 3.31
C ARG A 188 -11.80 16.99 3.40
N ALA A 189 -12.47 17.48 4.44
CA ALA A 189 -12.62 18.92 4.68
C ALA A 189 -11.28 19.62 4.97
N ALA A 190 -10.29 18.88 5.47
CA ALA A 190 -8.91 19.34 5.65
C ALA A 190 -8.05 19.20 4.39
N GLY A 191 -8.58 18.66 3.30
CA GLY A 191 -7.89 18.51 2.02
C GLY A 191 -7.15 17.18 1.82
N LEU A 192 -7.36 16.20 2.70
CA LEU A 192 -6.80 14.85 2.52
C LEU A 192 -7.64 14.05 1.54
N HIS A 193 -6.96 13.26 0.70
CA HIS A 193 -7.60 12.32 -0.21
C HIS A 193 -8.18 11.12 0.54
N SER A 194 -9.31 10.60 0.07
CA SER A 194 -9.96 9.41 0.65
C SER A 194 -9.51 8.14 -0.06
N VAL A 195 -8.82 7.25 0.67
CA VAL A 195 -8.21 6.02 0.13
C VAL A 195 -8.51 4.84 1.07
N PRO A 196 -9.74 4.34 1.14
CA PRO A 196 -10.06 3.20 1.99
C PRO A 196 -9.83 1.85 1.31
N HIS A 197 -9.48 0.82 2.09
CA HIS A 197 -9.67 -0.57 1.71
C HIS A 197 -11.17 -0.87 1.62
N ALA A 198 -11.60 -1.48 0.55
CA ALA A 198 -12.97 -1.93 0.38
C ALA A 198 -13.05 -3.03 -0.69
N GLY A 199 -13.91 -4.02 -0.47
CA GLY A 199 -14.08 -5.12 -1.41
C GLY A 199 -12.85 -6.02 -1.52
N GLU A 200 -12.10 -6.17 -0.44
CA GLU A 200 -11.07 -7.20 -0.34
C GLU A 200 -11.73 -8.53 0.03
N THR A 201 -12.30 -8.62 1.22
CA THR A 201 -12.94 -9.83 1.74
C THR A 201 -14.46 -9.82 1.61
N ALA A 202 -15.06 -8.65 1.38
CA ALA A 202 -16.49 -8.46 1.13
C ALA A 202 -16.78 -8.22 -0.36
N GLY A 203 -18.08 -8.23 -0.71
CA GLY A 203 -18.56 -8.00 -2.06
C GLY A 203 -18.70 -6.53 -2.45
N PRO A 204 -19.42 -6.25 -3.58
CA PRO A 204 -19.57 -4.92 -4.16
C PRO A 204 -20.12 -3.87 -3.19
N GLU A 205 -20.91 -4.28 -2.20
CA GLU A 205 -21.53 -3.38 -1.24
C GLU A 205 -20.50 -2.60 -0.42
N SER A 206 -19.36 -3.25 -0.05
CA SER A 206 -18.25 -2.59 0.65
C SER A 206 -17.66 -1.47 -0.20
N VAL A 207 -17.45 -1.74 -1.49
CA VAL A 207 -16.93 -0.74 -2.45
C VAL A 207 -17.93 0.41 -2.63
N TRP A 208 -19.24 0.10 -2.78
CA TRP A 208 -20.28 1.13 -2.83
C TRP A 208 -20.35 1.97 -1.56
N GLU A 209 -20.16 1.37 -0.38
CA GLU A 209 -20.11 2.12 0.87
C GLU A 209 -18.89 3.06 0.93
N ALA A 210 -17.72 2.60 0.52
CA ALA A 210 -16.53 3.42 0.43
C ALA A 210 -16.76 4.64 -0.48
N LEU A 211 -17.34 4.44 -1.65
CA LEU A 211 -17.67 5.52 -2.59
C LEU A 211 -18.68 6.51 -2.02
N ARG A 212 -19.81 6.02 -1.48
CA ARG A 212 -20.94 6.86 -1.08
C ARG A 212 -20.79 7.48 0.30
N SER A 213 -20.15 6.77 1.22
CA SER A 213 -20.06 7.18 2.62
C SER A 213 -18.73 7.81 2.98
N LEU A 214 -17.62 7.35 2.36
CA LEU A 214 -16.29 7.86 2.63
C LEU A 214 -15.81 8.81 1.53
N GLY A 215 -16.50 8.84 0.38
CA GLY A 215 -16.13 9.65 -0.78
C GLY A 215 -14.79 9.22 -1.36
N ALA A 216 -14.57 7.90 -1.46
CA ALA A 216 -13.33 7.33 -1.97
C ALA A 216 -12.95 7.88 -3.34
N GLU A 217 -11.71 8.34 -3.47
CA GLU A 217 -11.11 8.84 -4.70
C GLU A 217 -10.25 7.76 -5.37
N ARG A 218 -9.78 6.79 -4.58
CA ARG A 218 -9.10 5.57 -4.97
C ARG A 218 -9.47 4.48 -3.95
N ILE A 219 -9.44 3.23 -4.34
CA ILE A 219 -9.84 2.12 -3.48
C ILE A 219 -8.72 1.10 -3.43
N GLU A 220 -8.28 0.76 -2.24
CA GLU A 220 -7.35 -0.32 -2.00
C GLU A 220 -8.07 -1.67 -2.14
N HIS A 221 -7.52 -2.57 -2.94
CA HIS A 221 -8.08 -3.82 -3.47
C HIS A 221 -9.27 -3.63 -4.43
N GLY A 222 -10.48 -3.61 -3.94
CA GLY A 222 -11.70 -3.46 -4.75
C GLY A 222 -12.13 -4.68 -5.54
N ILE A 223 -11.45 -5.83 -5.41
CA ILE A 223 -11.64 -7.02 -6.25
C ILE A 223 -13.02 -7.68 -6.07
N GLY A 224 -13.62 -7.54 -4.89
CA GLY A 224 -14.98 -8.00 -4.61
C GLY A 224 -16.06 -7.27 -5.42
N GLY A 225 -15.71 -6.17 -6.06
CA GLY A 225 -16.62 -5.40 -6.92
C GLY A 225 -16.94 -6.06 -8.26
N VAL A 226 -16.16 -7.05 -8.69
CA VAL A 226 -16.24 -7.66 -10.04
C VAL A 226 -17.62 -8.23 -10.40
N GLY A 227 -18.40 -8.65 -9.41
CA GLY A 227 -19.76 -9.18 -9.63
C GLY A 227 -20.85 -8.14 -9.86
N ASP A 228 -20.56 -6.83 -9.76
CA ASP A 228 -21.53 -5.75 -9.98
C ASP A 228 -21.16 -4.89 -11.19
N GLN A 229 -21.81 -5.15 -12.33
CA GLN A 229 -21.58 -4.42 -13.57
C GLN A 229 -21.77 -2.90 -13.41
N ARG A 230 -22.73 -2.45 -12.60
CA ARG A 230 -22.99 -1.02 -12.38
C ARG A 230 -21.86 -0.37 -11.60
N LEU A 231 -21.24 -1.12 -10.68
CA LEU A 231 -20.06 -0.65 -9.95
C LEU A 231 -18.87 -0.49 -10.88
N LEU A 232 -18.62 -1.49 -11.74
CA LEU A 232 -17.52 -1.42 -12.72
C LEU A 232 -17.70 -0.25 -13.70
N GLU A 233 -18.91 -0.05 -14.22
CA GLU A 233 -19.24 1.10 -15.05
C GLU A 233 -19.00 2.43 -14.31
N HIS A 234 -19.42 2.52 -13.05
CA HIS A 234 -19.20 3.72 -12.23
C HIS A 234 -17.71 4.00 -11.99
N LEU A 235 -16.93 2.98 -11.63
CA LEU A 235 -15.47 3.12 -11.41
C LEU A 235 -14.76 3.58 -12.70
N ALA A 236 -15.11 2.99 -13.84
CA ALA A 236 -14.53 3.34 -15.14
C ALA A 236 -14.92 4.76 -15.56
N GLU A 237 -16.21 5.13 -15.43
CA GLU A 237 -16.76 6.43 -15.84
C GLU A 237 -16.20 7.60 -15.02
N HIS A 238 -15.93 7.36 -13.74
CA HIS A 238 -15.37 8.36 -12.82
C HIS A 238 -13.84 8.25 -12.65
N GLU A 239 -13.20 7.36 -13.42
CA GLU A 239 -11.75 7.10 -13.37
C GLU A 239 -11.19 6.76 -11.97
N ILE A 240 -12.03 6.15 -11.11
CA ILE A 240 -11.63 5.71 -9.77
C ILE A 240 -10.76 4.46 -9.91
N ALA A 241 -9.50 4.55 -9.49
CA ALA A 241 -8.57 3.44 -9.59
C ALA A 241 -8.76 2.43 -8.46
N LEU A 242 -8.51 1.15 -8.78
CA LEU A 242 -8.36 0.07 -7.82
C LEU A 242 -6.88 -0.30 -7.69
N ASP A 243 -6.38 -0.31 -6.47
CA ASP A 243 -4.99 -0.64 -6.14
C ASP A 243 -4.87 -2.13 -5.83
N LEU A 244 -4.50 -2.93 -6.86
CA LEU A 244 -4.50 -4.39 -6.78
C LEU A 244 -3.19 -4.93 -6.21
N CYS A 245 -3.28 -5.91 -5.31
CA CYS A 245 -2.19 -6.63 -4.68
C CYS A 245 -2.37 -8.14 -4.93
N LEU A 246 -1.82 -8.62 -6.06
CA LEU A 246 -2.16 -9.93 -6.61
C LEU A 246 -1.72 -11.08 -5.70
N THR A 247 -0.47 -11.02 -5.21
CA THR A 247 0.07 -12.04 -4.31
C THR A 247 -0.59 -12.01 -2.94
N SER A 248 -0.88 -10.81 -2.39
CA SER A 248 -1.60 -10.63 -1.13
C SER A 248 -2.95 -11.34 -1.18
N ASN A 249 -3.74 -11.09 -2.21
CA ASN A 249 -5.08 -11.69 -2.35
C ASN A 249 -5.06 -13.23 -2.40
N VAL A 250 -3.98 -13.82 -2.92
CA VAL A 250 -3.78 -15.28 -2.88
C VAL A 250 -3.27 -15.74 -1.51
N ALA A 251 -2.29 -15.04 -0.93
CA ALA A 251 -1.71 -15.39 0.37
C ALA A 251 -2.77 -15.36 1.49
N LEU A 252 -3.67 -14.38 1.45
CA LEU A 252 -4.80 -14.22 2.38
C LEU A 252 -6.02 -15.07 2.01
N ARG A 253 -5.93 -15.88 0.93
CA ARG A 253 -6.99 -16.79 0.44
C ARG A 253 -8.28 -16.08 0.06
N VAL A 254 -8.20 -14.82 -0.29
CA VAL A 254 -9.31 -14.07 -0.89
C VAL A 254 -9.60 -14.60 -2.29
N VAL A 255 -8.54 -14.95 -3.01
CA VAL A 255 -8.60 -15.67 -4.29
C VAL A 255 -7.91 -17.01 -4.14
N SER A 256 -8.39 -18.05 -4.84
CA SER A 256 -7.82 -19.40 -4.75
C SER A 256 -6.39 -19.49 -5.27
N ASP A 257 -6.10 -18.78 -6.32
CA ASP A 257 -4.80 -18.71 -7.00
C ASP A 257 -4.77 -17.53 -8.00
N LEU A 258 -3.61 -17.22 -8.54
CA LEU A 258 -3.40 -16.11 -9.46
C LEU A 258 -4.23 -16.20 -10.76
N ASP A 259 -4.50 -17.41 -11.25
CA ASP A 259 -5.22 -17.58 -12.52
C ASP A 259 -6.73 -17.30 -12.37
N HIS A 260 -7.24 -17.31 -11.12
CA HIS A 260 -8.61 -16.93 -10.77
C HIS A 260 -8.70 -15.48 -10.26
N HIS A 261 -7.59 -14.72 -10.28
CA HIS A 261 -7.64 -13.32 -9.87
C HIS A 261 -8.44 -12.48 -10.88
N PRO A 262 -9.40 -11.64 -10.43
CA PRO A 262 -10.33 -10.93 -11.33
C PRO A 262 -9.72 -9.75 -12.10
N ILE A 263 -8.40 -9.57 -12.08
CA ILE A 263 -7.72 -8.46 -12.78
C ILE A 263 -8.09 -8.38 -14.28
N ARG A 264 -8.29 -9.53 -14.96
CA ARG A 264 -8.70 -9.55 -16.39
C ARG A 264 -10.09 -8.96 -16.58
N GLU A 265 -11.01 -9.29 -15.69
CA GLU A 265 -12.40 -8.83 -15.76
C GLU A 265 -12.47 -7.34 -15.45
N LEU A 266 -11.74 -6.87 -14.44
CA LEU A 266 -11.63 -5.45 -14.08
C LEU A 266 -11.05 -4.62 -15.25
N ALA A 267 -9.93 -5.07 -15.81
CA ALA A 267 -9.31 -4.40 -16.96
C ALA A 267 -10.21 -4.42 -18.20
N ALA A 268 -10.90 -5.54 -18.49
CA ALA A 268 -11.83 -5.64 -19.62
C ALA A 268 -13.07 -4.74 -19.45
N ALA A 269 -13.48 -4.46 -18.22
CA ALA A 269 -14.54 -3.50 -17.90
C ALA A 269 -14.09 -2.03 -18.01
N GLY A 270 -12.81 -1.77 -18.31
CA GLY A 270 -12.24 -0.42 -18.41
C GLY A 270 -11.95 0.25 -17.07
N VAL A 271 -11.99 -0.50 -15.98
CA VAL A 271 -11.61 0.01 -14.66
C VAL A 271 -10.10 0.27 -14.63
N ARG A 272 -9.71 1.44 -14.17
CA ARG A 272 -8.29 1.76 -13.95
C ARG A 272 -7.76 0.91 -12.82
N VAL A 273 -6.71 0.13 -13.08
CA VAL A 273 -6.04 -0.68 -12.06
C VAL A 273 -4.59 -0.22 -11.91
N THR A 274 -4.09 -0.25 -10.69
CA THR A 274 -2.66 -0.11 -10.37
C THR A 274 -2.17 -1.42 -9.75
N ILE A 275 -0.87 -1.65 -9.83
CA ILE A 275 -0.24 -2.86 -9.31
C ILE A 275 0.61 -2.49 -8.10
N ASN A 276 0.37 -3.15 -7.01
CA ASN A 276 0.93 -2.85 -5.70
C ASN A 276 1.25 -4.14 -4.94
N THR A 277 1.82 -4.03 -3.74
CA THR A 277 2.33 -5.19 -3.01
C THR A 277 1.66 -5.46 -1.66
N ASP A 278 1.00 -4.48 -1.04
CA ASP A 278 0.39 -4.57 0.30
C ASP A 278 1.45 -4.70 1.42
N ASP A 279 1.80 -5.93 1.82
CA ASP A 279 2.83 -6.25 2.82
C ASP A 279 3.91 -7.15 2.20
N PRO A 280 4.75 -6.64 1.28
CA PRO A 280 5.53 -7.45 0.35
C PRO A 280 6.46 -8.49 1.00
N PRO A 281 7.29 -8.18 2.03
CA PRO A 281 8.15 -9.19 2.63
C PRO A 281 7.39 -10.28 3.40
N MET A 282 6.18 -9.96 3.87
CA MET A 282 5.33 -10.91 4.59
C MET A 282 4.67 -11.90 3.65
N PHE A 283 4.36 -11.47 2.42
CA PHE A 283 3.75 -12.33 1.39
C PHE A 283 4.77 -12.93 0.42
N GLY A 284 6.06 -12.65 0.61
CA GLY A 284 7.13 -13.21 -0.21
C GLY A 284 7.12 -12.68 -1.64
N THR A 285 6.73 -11.42 -1.83
CA THR A 285 6.70 -10.73 -3.12
C THR A 285 7.47 -9.42 -3.08
N ASP A 286 7.55 -8.75 -4.22
CA ASP A 286 8.03 -7.39 -4.42
C ASP A 286 7.32 -6.77 -5.65
N LEU A 287 7.45 -5.47 -5.84
CA LEU A 287 6.72 -4.80 -6.92
C LEU A 287 7.16 -5.28 -8.32
N ASN A 288 8.40 -5.71 -8.49
CA ASN A 288 8.85 -6.29 -9.76
C ASN A 288 8.15 -7.62 -10.04
N THR A 289 7.96 -8.44 -9.02
CA THR A 289 7.22 -9.71 -9.08
C THR A 289 5.75 -9.46 -9.39
N GLU A 290 5.10 -8.52 -8.73
CA GLU A 290 3.70 -8.15 -8.98
C GLU A 290 3.48 -7.65 -10.42
N TYR A 291 4.38 -6.82 -10.95
CA TYR A 291 4.35 -6.40 -12.35
C TYR A 291 4.54 -7.56 -13.32
N ALA A 292 5.42 -8.52 -13.01
CA ALA A 292 5.60 -9.72 -13.84
C ALA A 292 4.35 -10.61 -13.84
N ILE A 293 3.70 -10.76 -12.68
CA ILE A 293 2.42 -11.48 -12.55
C ILE A 293 1.33 -10.78 -13.37
N ALA A 294 1.17 -9.47 -13.20
CA ALA A 294 0.20 -8.68 -13.95
C ALA A 294 0.42 -8.77 -15.46
N ALA A 295 1.68 -8.68 -15.91
CA ALA A 295 2.04 -8.84 -17.32
C ALA A 295 1.63 -10.21 -17.87
N ARG A 296 1.85 -11.29 -17.11
CA ARG A 296 1.40 -12.64 -17.47
C ARG A 296 -0.12 -12.74 -17.51
N LEU A 297 -0.79 -12.23 -16.50
CA LEU A 297 -2.25 -12.33 -16.38
C LEU A 297 -2.97 -11.52 -17.45
N LEU A 298 -2.46 -10.38 -17.83
CA LEU A 298 -3.06 -9.49 -18.82
C LEU A 298 -2.48 -9.66 -20.23
N ASP A 299 -1.54 -10.60 -20.42
CA ASP A 299 -0.84 -10.85 -21.68
C ASP A 299 -0.16 -9.58 -22.25
N LEU A 300 0.53 -8.84 -21.37
CA LEU A 300 1.18 -7.58 -21.72
C LEU A 300 2.60 -7.79 -22.25
N ASP A 301 2.96 -6.97 -23.21
CA ASP A 301 4.33 -6.74 -23.65
C ASP A 301 4.97 -5.54 -22.86
N GLU A 302 6.19 -5.14 -23.26
CA GLU A 302 6.89 -4.00 -22.63
C GLU A 302 6.10 -2.70 -22.70
N ARG A 303 5.34 -2.51 -23.77
CA ARG A 303 4.45 -1.35 -23.92
C ARG A 303 3.30 -1.39 -22.90
N GLY A 304 2.63 -2.53 -22.78
CA GLY A 304 1.52 -2.69 -21.84
C GLY A 304 1.96 -2.53 -20.39
N VAL A 305 3.15 -3.04 -20.03
CA VAL A 305 3.72 -2.83 -18.69
C VAL A 305 4.11 -1.37 -18.46
N THR A 306 4.59 -0.67 -19.48
CA THR A 306 4.84 0.78 -19.40
C THR A 306 3.54 1.54 -19.17
N GLU A 307 2.46 1.15 -19.85
CA GLU A 307 1.13 1.74 -19.66
C GLU A 307 0.61 1.53 -18.22
N LEU A 308 0.85 0.36 -17.61
CA LEU A 308 0.55 0.13 -16.18
C LEU A 308 1.33 1.08 -15.26
N ALA A 309 2.63 1.25 -15.51
CA ALA A 309 3.45 2.17 -14.71
C ALA A 309 2.98 3.63 -14.85
N LEU A 310 2.60 4.05 -16.05
CA LEU A 310 2.04 5.38 -16.29
C LEU A 310 0.66 5.54 -15.65
N ALA A 311 -0.18 4.51 -15.67
CA ALA A 311 -1.48 4.53 -14.99
C ALA A 311 -1.33 4.71 -13.48
N ALA A 312 -0.31 4.09 -12.85
CA ALA A 312 0.00 4.31 -11.44
C ALA A 312 0.46 5.76 -11.17
N VAL A 313 1.27 6.36 -12.06
CA VAL A 313 1.62 7.80 -11.96
C VAL A 313 0.37 8.66 -12.03
N ASP A 314 -0.56 8.36 -12.95
CA ASP A 314 -1.79 9.12 -13.12
C ASP A 314 -2.73 8.99 -11.91
N ALA A 315 -2.86 7.79 -11.35
CA ALA A 315 -3.69 7.49 -10.19
C ALA A 315 -3.12 8.03 -8.87
N SER A 316 -1.80 8.31 -8.79
CA SER A 316 -1.16 8.84 -7.59
C SER A 316 -1.70 10.23 -7.22
N PHE A 317 -1.56 10.61 -5.96
CA PHE A 317 -1.82 11.97 -5.48
C PHE A 317 -0.56 12.84 -5.44
N ALA A 318 0.51 12.39 -6.10
CA ALA A 318 1.73 13.16 -6.24
C ALA A 318 1.49 14.52 -6.94
N GLY A 319 2.21 15.53 -6.51
CA GLY A 319 2.17 16.86 -7.15
C GLY A 319 2.58 16.82 -8.64
N ALA A 320 2.12 17.82 -9.40
CA ALA A 320 2.30 17.86 -10.85
C ALA A 320 3.79 17.77 -11.28
N GLU A 321 4.70 18.34 -10.50
CA GLU A 321 6.15 18.29 -10.78
C GLU A 321 6.69 16.87 -10.66
N ILE A 322 6.32 16.13 -9.59
CA ILE A 322 6.70 14.74 -9.37
C ILE A 322 6.14 13.87 -10.50
N LYS A 323 4.84 14.00 -10.81
CA LYS A 323 4.21 13.25 -11.93
C LYS A 323 4.90 13.51 -13.25
N SER A 324 5.27 14.78 -13.54
CA SER A 324 5.98 15.12 -14.76
C SER A 324 7.38 14.50 -14.83
N ALA A 325 8.12 14.52 -13.72
CA ALA A 325 9.45 13.91 -13.63
C ALA A 325 9.39 12.39 -13.81
N LEU A 326 8.42 11.73 -13.16
CA LEU A 326 8.19 10.28 -13.29
C LEU A 326 7.86 9.87 -14.73
N ARG A 327 6.95 10.58 -15.39
CA ARG A 327 6.62 10.32 -16.81
C ARG A 327 7.84 10.51 -17.72
N ALA A 328 8.66 11.53 -17.47
CA ALA A 328 9.87 11.76 -18.23
C ALA A 328 10.91 10.66 -18.02
N GLU A 329 11.09 10.17 -16.78
CA GLU A 329 12.01 9.08 -16.46
C GLU A 329 11.56 7.77 -17.11
N ILE A 330 10.26 7.42 -17.00
CA ILE A 330 9.67 6.25 -17.66
C ILE A 330 9.88 6.32 -19.19
N SER A 331 9.57 7.47 -19.80
CA SER A 331 9.71 7.67 -21.24
C SER A 331 11.17 7.54 -21.70
N SER A 332 12.10 8.11 -20.92
CA SER A 332 13.54 8.01 -21.18
C SER A 332 14.03 6.57 -21.11
N TYR A 333 13.59 5.82 -20.09
CA TYR A 333 13.93 4.42 -19.92
C TYR A 333 13.50 3.57 -21.12
N VAL A 334 12.27 3.75 -21.57
CA VAL A 334 11.72 3.01 -22.72
C VAL A 334 12.47 3.38 -24.01
N ALA A 335 12.74 4.67 -24.24
CA ALA A 335 13.44 5.13 -25.44
C ALA A 335 14.87 4.56 -25.57
N THR A 336 15.57 4.30 -24.47
CA THR A 336 16.91 3.70 -24.48
C THR A 336 16.93 2.22 -24.84
N ARG A 337 15.76 1.56 -24.86
CA ARG A 337 15.60 0.12 -25.12
C ARG A 337 14.91 -0.21 -26.43
N THR A 338 14.33 0.79 -27.08
CA THR A 338 13.81 0.62 -28.45
C THR A 338 14.98 0.70 -29.42
N PRO A 339 15.24 -0.32 -30.25
CA PRO A 339 16.38 -0.37 -31.18
C PRO A 339 16.31 0.68 -32.27
#